data_027e39087a8cb7d6eca8c769e946251f
#
_entry.id   027e39087a8cb7d6eca8c769e946251f
#
_cell.length_a   1.000
_cell.length_b   1.000
_cell.length_c   1.000
_cell.angle_alpha   90.00
_cell.angle_beta   90.00
_cell.angle_gamma   90.00
#
_symmetry.space_group_name_H-M   'P 1'
#
loop_
_entity.id
_entity.type
_entity.pdbx_description
1 polymer ?
#
loop_
_entity_poly.entity_id
_entity_poly.type
_entity_poly.pdbx_seq_one_letter_code
_entity_poly.pdbx_strand_id
1 'polypeptide(L)'
;MMSQRRRVTPVAAVNLVRRAVVVAVMLASITGLVAVARRSAAPVDSAVAVRQVVPEFRASAKASTWFCPGVPGNDDSISGLLVISNSGEAPVGGTITRFALDGVARRQRFAVPARSTLEIDASVGMESQFVSALVESQGAAVAVEQRTVHRAGNAVAACASSPAGTWYLADGFTGADSLEQVVVTNPSLDSAILDVSFVTAVGERSPQSLKGVVIPPESVRVFDMAALDARNEATIAVTVKATVGRVVVGRSQHYLGRGRLGYTMVLAASGTSDRWYFADGEKQENVSEEFVIFNPLGNDQQLTFIVAGDDGVPLDPLVVTAPAKRVTKFAPTTLGTLVAGRYSAVITATSANAATASGVIIERVATRQEEKSTASAVLLGAPQPARTWIAPSGAAGDTDDSLRIFNPGSTPATFNVTYLGPAGDVTVPGYEQISLAPGASASVALSAQVASTSVAVVADEPVVVQRSISRGAKQLIDGAAPLVPVVVGTCSSEQNC
;
A
#
# COMPACT_ATOMS: atom_id res chain seq x y z
N MET A 1 -74.15 -38.00 -51.53
CA MET A 1 -73.51 -37.51 -50.27
C MET A 1 -72.01 -37.27 -50.56
N MET A 2 -71.60 -36.00 -50.79
CA MET A 2 -70.29 -35.58 -51.18
C MET A 2 -69.43 -35.19 -49.93
N SER A 3 -68.33 -35.87 -49.71
CA SER A 3 -67.35 -35.57 -48.67
C SER A 3 -66.40 -34.43 -49.14
N GLN A 4 -66.49 -33.29 -48.50
CA GLN A 4 -65.54 -32.17 -48.72
C GLN A 4 -64.24 -32.41 -47.94
N ARG A 5 -63.17 -32.67 -48.66
CA ARG A 5 -61.77 -32.59 -48.08
C ARG A 5 -61.34 -31.13 -48.01
N ARG A 6 -61.14 -30.63 -46.78
CA ARG A 6 -60.47 -29.34 -46.54
C ARG A 6 -58.99 -29.46 -46.89
N ARG A 7 -58.53 -28.66 -47.85
CA ARG A 7 -57.11 -28.44 -48.11
C ARG A 7 -56.56 -27.50 -47.07
N VAL A 8 -55.58 -27.97 -46.29
CA VAL A 8 -54.80 -27.15 -45.40
C VAL A 8 -53.76 -26.41 -46.24
N THR A 9 -53.77 -25.08 -46.18
CA THR A 9 -52.91 -24.18 -46.95
C THR A 9 -51.44 -24.19 -46.39
N PRO A 10 -50.41 -24.20 -47.27
CA PRO A 10 -48.97 -24.38 -46.88
C PRO A 10 -48.30 -23.11 -46.27
N VAL A 11 -49.08 -22.05 -45.92
CA VAL A 11 -48.51 -20.76 -45.45
C VAL A 11 -48.00 -20.83 -44.01
N ALA A 12 -48.52 -21.73 -43.17
CA ALA A 12 -48.12 -21.85 -41.78
C ALA A 12 -46.72 -22.49 -41.62
N ALA A 13 -46.36 -23.43 -42.48
CA ALA A 13 -45.07 -24.14 -42.44
C ALA A 13 -43.87 -23.23 -42.83
N VAL A 14 -44.08 -22.33 -43.81
CA VAL A 14 -43.02 -21.39 -44.26
C VAL A 14 -42.66 -20.36 -43.22
N ASN A 15 -43.62 -19.91 -42.41
CA ASN A 15 -43.39 -18.95 -41.33
C ASN A 15 -42.66 -19.60 -40.14
N LEU A 16 -42.89 -20.89 -39.87
CA LEU A 16 -42.18 -21.62 -38.80
C LEU A 16 -40.72 -21.84 -39.16
N VAL A 17 -40.43 -22.21 -40.40
CA VAL A 17 -39.05 -22.39 -40.88
C VAL A 17 -38.30 -21.06 -40.92
N ARG A 18 -38.92 -19.97 -41.37
CA ARG A 18 -38.28 -18.63 -41.29
C ARG A 18 -37.97 -18.19 -39.86
N ARG A 19 -38.84 -18.42 -38.89
CA ARG A 19 -38.59 -18.12 -37.49
C ARG A 19 -37.47 -18.98 -36.91
N ALA A 20 -37.40 -20.27 -37.24
CA ALA A 20 -36.33 -21.16 -36.81
C ALA A 20 -34.97 -20.75 -37.39
N VAL A 21 -34.90 -20.34 -38.67
CA VAL A 21 -33.69 -19.85 -39.30
C VAL A 21 -33.19 -18.53 -38.67
N VAL A 22 -34.07 -17.59 -38.37
CA VAL A 22 -33.72 -16.33 -37.72
C VAL A 22 -33.18 -16.57 -36.31
N VAL A 23 -33.79 -17.47 -35.53
CA VAL A 23 -33.29 -17.83 -34.19
C VAL A 23 -31.94 -18.53 -34.26
N ALA A 24 -31.75 -19.44 -35.22
CA ALA A 24 -30.46 -20.12 -35.43
C ALA A 24 -29.35 -19.15 -35.85
N VAL A 25 -29.64 -18.17 -36.72
CA VAL A 25 -28.68 -17.11 -37.10
C VAL A 25 -28.34 -16.19 -35.92
N MET A 26 -29.33 -15.80 -35.09
CA MET A 26 -29.05 -15.02 -33.88
C MET A 26 -28.20 -15.78 -32.85
N LEU A 27 -28.49 -17.06 -32.61
CA LEU A 27 -27.72 -17.90 -31.74
C LEU A 27 -26.25 -18.10 -32.26
N ALA A 28 -26.09 -18.31 -33.56
CA ALA A 28 -24.76 -18.39 -34.18
C ALA A 28 -23.99 -17.07 -34.12
N SER A 29 -24.69 -15.94 -34.25
CA SER A 29 -24.07 -14.60 -34.09
C SER A 29 -23.66 -14.33 -32.66
N ILE A 30 -24.46 -14.69 -31.67
CA ILE A 30 -24.13 -14.54 -30.24
C ILE A 30 -22.98 -15.45 -29.84
N THR A 31 -22.99 -16.72 -30.28
CA THR A 31 -21.86 -17.64 -30.02
C THR A 31 -20.59 -17.21 -30.74
N GLY A 32 -20.68 -16.65 -31.93
CA GLY A 32 -19.56 -16.06 -32.67
C GLY A 32 -18.98 -14.84 -31.94
N LEU A 33 -19.83 -13.93 -31.46
CA LEU A 33 -19.42 -12.76 -30.67
C LEU A 33 -18.76 -13.14 -29.34
N VAL A 34 -19.30 -14.13 -28.62
CA VAL A 34 -18.71 -14.65 -27.37
C VAL A 34 -17.37 -15.35 -27.63
N ALA A 35 -17.25 -16.09 -28.76
CA ALA A 35 -15.99 -16.73 -29.12
C ALA A 35 -14.92 -15.72 -29.56
N VAL A 36 -15.28 -14.64 -30.25
CA VAL A 36 -14.40 -13.53 -30.60
C VAL A 36 -14.01 -12.76 -29.34
N ALA A 37 -14.93 -12.45 -28.45
CA ALA A 37 -14.65 -11.80 -27.19
C ALA A 37 -13.68 -12.63 -26.29
N ARG A 38 -13.84 -13.95 -26.26
CA ARG A 38 -12.92 -14.86 -25.55
C ARG A 38 -11.55 -14.98 -26.22
N ARG A 39 -11.45 -14.84 -27.55
CA ARG A 39 -10.16 -14.84 -28.27
C ARG A 39 -9.47 -13.48 -28.22
N SER A 40 -10.21 -12.39 -28.07
CA SER A 40 -9.65 -11.05 -27.89
C SER A 40 -9.19 -10.78 -26.44
N ALA A 41 -9.54 -11.67 -25.51
CA ALA A 41 -8.96 -11.74 -24.18
C ALA A 41 -7.70 -12.62 -24.15
N ALA A 42 -6.85 -12.54 -25.18
CA ALA A 42 -5.45 -12.92 -24.99
C ALA A 42 -4.89 -11.98 -23.92
N PRO A 43 -4.18 -12.48 -22.90
CA PRO A 43 -3.45 -11.60 -21.99
C PRO A 43 -2.56 -10.75 -22.89
N VAL A 44 -2.81 -9.46 -22.89
CA VAL A 44 -1.84 -8.50 -23.41
C VAL A 44 -0.69 -8.63 -22.42
N ASP A 45 0.31 -9.42 -22.78
CA ASP A 45 1.63 -9.39 -22.20
C ASP A 45 2.27 -8.05 -22.62
N SER A 46 1.63 -6.99 -22.16
CA SER A 46 2.27 -5.69 -22.05
C SER A 46 3.24 -5.86 -20.89
N ALA A 47 4.46 -6.27 -21.20
CA ALA A 47 5.62 -6.00 -20.36
C ALA A 47 5.82 -4.47 -20.31
N VAL A 48 4.83 -3.74 -19.85
CA VAL A 48 5.01 -2.44 -19.23
C VAL A 48 5.85 -2.76 -18.02
N ALA A 49 7.11 -2.33 -18.04
CA ALA A 49 7.98 -2.40 -16.88
C ALA A 49 7.14 -1.91 -15.69
N VAL A 50 6.72 -2.83 -14.83
CA VAL A 50 5.93 -2.52 -13.65
C VAL A 50 6.79 -1.54 -12.87
N ARG A 51 6.42 -0.26 -12.91
CA ARG A 51 7.08 0.75 -12.07
C ARG A 51 6.82 0.31 -10.63
N GLN A 52 7.90 0.02 -9.94
CA GLN A 52 7.87 -0.40 -8.55
C GLN A 52 7.26 0.73 -7.72
N VAL A 53 5.97 0.62 -7.42
CA VAL A 53 5.20 1.67 -6.72
C VAL A 53 5.43 1.61 -5.22
N VAL A 54 5.73 0.41 -4.70
CA VAL A 54 6.03 0.13 -3.29
C VAL A 54 7.32 -0.69 -3.19
N PRO A 55 7.99 -0.67 -2.01
CA PRO A 55 9.18 -1.47 -1.78
C PRO A 55 8.91 -2.95 -2.00
N GLU A 56 9.82 -3.63 -2.64
CA GLU A 56 9.79 -5.08 -2.78
C GLU A 56 11.17 -5.67 -2.46
N PHE A 57 11.18 -6.88 -1.99
CA PHE A 57 12.35 -7.65 -1.68
C PHE A 57 12.59 -8.71 -2.76
N ARG A 58 13.81 -8.80 -3.29
CA ARG A 58 14.18 -9.80 -4.32
C ARG A 58 14.96 -10.94 -3.70
N ALA A 59 14.35 -12.10 -3.56
CA ALA A 59 14.97 -13.28 -2.93
C ALA A 59 16.25 -13.78 -3.59
N SER A 60 16.47 -13.49 -4.89
CA SER A 60 17.64 -13.93 -5.66
C SER A 60 18.80 -12.94 -5.66
N ALA A 61 18.66 -11.75 -5.08
CA ALA A 61 19.73 -10.76 -5.07
C ALA A 61 20.88 -11.17 -4.15
N LYS A 62 22.12 -10.79 -4.49
CA LYS A 62 23.33 -11.02 -3.66
C LYS A 62 23.54 -9.95 -2.60
N ALA A 63 22.84 -8.84 -2.72
CA ALA A 63 22.86 -7.72 -1.79
C ALA A 63 21.48 -7.03 -1.84
N SER A 64 21.11 -6.34 -0.77
CA SER A 64 19.93 -5.49 -0.75
C SER A 64 20.27 -4.11 -0.23
N THR A 65 19.56 -3.12 -0.75
CA THR A 65 19.73 -1.72 -0.36
C THR A 65 18.37 -1.15 -0.03
N TRP A 66 18.25 -0.49 1.12
CA TRP A 66 17.02 0.09 1.61
C TRP A 66 17.23 1.56 1.96
N PHE A 67 16.27 2.37 1.63
CA PHE A 67 16.27 3.81 1.80
C PHE A 67 15.09 4.21 2.67
N CYS A 68 15.37 4.57 3.93
CA CYS A 68 14.36 5.00 4.87
C CYS A 68 14.23 6.52 4.82
N PRO A 69 13.04 7.09 4.52
CA PRO A 69 12.87 8.52 4.29
C PRO A 69 13.20 9.37 5.53
N GLY A 70 13.02 8.82 6.71
CA GLY A 70 13.41 9.46 7.97
C GLY A 70 12.39 9.28 9.07
N VAL A 71 12.90 9.25 10.29
CA VAL A 71 12.16 9.23 11.54
C VAL A 71 12.49 10.49 12.34
N PRO A 72 11.59 10.95 13.24
CA PRO A 72 11.92 12.02 14.17
C PRO A 72 13.12 11.67 15.03
N GLY A 73 13.95 12.68 15.31
CA GLY A 73 15.08 12.63 16.23
C GLY A 73 15.07 13.87 17.13
N ASN A 74 15.96 13.90 18.12
CA ASN A 74 16.07 15.02 19.09
C ASN A 74 14.76 15.44 19.79
N ASP A 75 13.88 14.47 20.03
CA ASP A 75 12.66 14.68 20.77
C ASP A 75 12.52 13.57 21.81
N ASP A 76 12.65 13.90 23.09
CA ASP A 76 12.60 12.94 24.20
C ASP A 76 11.23 12.23 24.31
N SER A 77 10.21 12.75 23.63
CA SER A 77 8.86 12.16 23.59
C SER A 77 8.64 11.22 22.40
N ILE A 78 9.60 11.15 21.47
CA ILE A 78 9.50 10.36 20.24
C ILE A 78 10.78 9.55 20.05
N SER A 79 10.64 8.23 19.97
CA SER A 79 11.74 7.34 19.61
C SER A 79 11.63 6.92 18.16
N GLY A 80 12.66 7.15 17.37
CA GLY A 80 12.77 6.74 15.96
C GLY A 80 13.70 5.54 15.80
N LEU A 81 13.17 4.42 15.37
CA LEU A 81 13.91 3.16 15.24
C LEU A 81 14.03 2.75 13.75
N LEU A 82 15.16 2.15 13.42
CA LEU A 82 15.37 1.34 12.22
C LEU A 82 15.31 -0.12 12.63
N VAL A 83 14.47 -0.89 11.96
CA VAL A 83 14.31 -2.33 12.20
C VAL A 83 14.79 -3.08 10.98
N ILE A 84 15.83 -3.89 11.15
CA ILE A 84 16.48 -4.67 10.10
C ILE A 84 16.23 -6.15 10.40
N SER A 85 15.47 -6.82 9.54
CA SER A 85 15.17 -8.24 9.66
C SER A 85 16.00 -9.05 8.66
N ASN A 86 16.64 -10.09 9.13
CA ASN A 86 17.26 -11.12 8.30
C ASN A 86 16.37 -12.38 8.30
N SER A 87 15.61 -12.57 7.23
CA SER A 87 14.77 -13.76 7.03
C SER A 87 15.54 -14.96 6.45
N GLY A 88 16.84 -14.82 6.19
CA GLY A 88 17.70 -15.88 5.66
C GLY A 88 18.25 -16.80 6.74
N GLU A 89 18.86 -17.90 6.29
CA GLU A 89 19.45 -18.96 7.15
C GLU A 89 20.93 -18.73 7.48
N ALA A 90 21.53 -17.68 6.93
CA ALA A 90 22.91 -17.27 7.21
C ALA A 90 22.95 -15.87 7.82
N PRO A 91 23.93 -15.57 8.70
CA PRO A 91 24.12 -14.20 9.16
C PRO A 91 24.40 -13.25 8.00
N VAL A 92 23.88 -12.03 8.10
CA VAL A 92 24.14 -10.95 7.13
C VAL A 92 24.85 -9.79 7.82
N GLY A 93 25.78 -9.18 7.12
CA GLY A 93 26.45 -7.95 7.54
C GLY A 93 26.18 -6.83 6.55
N GLY A 94 26.44 -5.60 6.98
CA GLY A 94 26.24 -4.45 6.11
C GLY A 94 26.68 -3.14 6.74
N THR A 95 26.24 -2.05 6.13
CA THR A 95 26.49 -0.68 6.54
C THR A 95 25.18 0.08 6.62
N ILE A 96 25.01 0.85 7.69
CA ILE A 96 23.96 1.85 7.82
C ILE A 96 24.61 3.22 7.71
N THR A 97 24.16 4.04 6.77
CA THR A 97 24.53 5.45 6.70
C THR A 97 23.32 6.26 7.12
N ARG A 98 23.44 7.01 8.21
CA ARG A 98 22.36 7.88 8.72
C ARG A 98 22.66 9.32 8.30
N PHE A 99 21.61 10.06 7.91
CA PHE A 99 21.70 11.41 7.40
C PHE A 99 20.88 12.37 8.27
N ALA A 100 21.46 13.53 8.58
CA ALA A 100 20.82 14.62 9.30
C ALA A 100 20.33 15.74 8.34
N LEU A 101 19.55 16.68 8.89
CA LEU A 101 19.05 17.85 8.15
C LEU A 101 20.17 18.77 7.64
N ASP A 102 21.29 18.83 8.34
CA ASP A 102 22.44 19.66 8.03
C ASP A 102 23.44 19.00 7.08
N GLY A 103 23.15 17.78 6.59
CA GLY A 103 24.04 17.02 5.73
C GLY A 103 25.14 16.26 6.49
N VAL A 104 25.08 16.19 7.82
CA VAL A 104 25.98 15.31 8.58
C VAL A 104 25.57 13.85 8.34
N ALA A 105 26.53 13.05 7.86
CA ALA A 105 26.36 11.62 7.66
C ALA A 105 27.15 10.82 8.69
N ARG A 106 26.56 9.77 9.23
CA ARG A 106 27.20 8.83 10.16
C ARG A 106 27.09 7.41 9.62
N ARG A 107 28.23 6.72 9.48
CA ARG A 107 28.29 5.34 9.00
C ARG A 107 28.57 4.38 10.15
N GLN A 108 27.81 3.30 10.19
CA GLN A 108 27.92 2.24 11.19
C GLN A 108 27.82 0.88 10.51
N ARG A 109 28.71 -0.06 10.86
CA ARG A 109 28.57 -1.45 10.46
C ARG A 109 27.54 -2.13 11.34
N PHE A 110 26.82 -3.09 10.75
CA PHE A 110 25.91 -3.96 11.49
C PHE A 110 26.11 -5.42 11.09
N ALA A 111 25.65 -6.31 11.95
CA ALA A 111 25.50 -7.74 11.65
C ALA A 111 24.18 -8.21 12.26
N VAL A 112 23.42 -8.99 11.50
CA VAL A 112 22.16 -9.60 11.94
C VAL A 112 22.30 -11.11 11.80
N PRO A 113 22.19 -11.89 12.89
CA PRO A 113 22.18 -13.35 12.80
C PRO A 113 21.10 -13.88 11.87
N ALA A 114 21.19 -15.14 11.49
CA ALA A 114 20.13 -15.82 10.76
C ALA A 114 18.80 -15.74 11.53
N ARG A 115 17.71 -15.55 10.81
CA ARG A 115 16.33 -15.55 11.39
C ARG A 115 16.17 -14.58 12.57
N SER A 116 16.83 -13.42 12.49
CA SER A 116 16.86 -12.44 13.59
C SER A 116 16.53 -11.04 13.12
N THR A 117 16.20 -10.20 14.09
CA THR A 117 15.92 -8.77 13.88
C THR A 117 16.90 -7.94 14.71
N LEU A 118 17.32 -6.83 14.15
CA LEU A 118 18.16 -5.81 14.79
C LEU A 118 17.40 -4.49 14.82
N GLU A 119 17.20 -3.94 16.00
CA GLU A 119 16.63 -2.60 16.20
C GLU A 119 17.77 -1.61 16.51
N ILE A 120 17.74 -0.46 15.86
CA ILE A 120 18.73 0.60 16.01
C ILE A 120 17.99 1.90 16.21
N ASP A 121 18.27 2.60 17.31
CA ASP A 121 17.82 3.97 17.49
C ASP A 121 18.53 4.86 16.45
N ALA A 122 17.74 5.48 15.57
CA ALA A 122 18.25 6.27 14.47
C ALA A 122 18.89 7.59 14.97
N SER A 123 18.45 8.09 16.11
CA SER A 123 18.86 9.39 16.66
C SER A 123 20.19 9.35 17.42
N VAL A 124 20.62 8.17 17.89
CA VAL A 124 21.84 8.05 18.72
C VAL A 124 23.07 8.63 18.00
N GLY A 125 23.64 9.67 18.59
CA GLY A 125 24.79 10.38 18.01
C GLY A 125 24.46 11.28 16.81
N MET A 126 23.19 11.57 16.57
CA MET A 126 22.70 12.50 15.55
C MET A 126 21.93 13.63 16.21
N GLU A 127 22.40 14.87 16.04
CA GLU A 127 21.70 16.07 16.54
C GLU A 127 20.82 16.63 15.42
N SER A 128 19.67 16.00 15.16
CA SER A 128 18.78 16.35 14.05
C SER A 128 17.34 16.08 14.39
N GLN A 129 16.42 16.97 14.00
CA GLN A 129 14.98 16.78 14.18
C GLN A 129 14.42 15.59 13.38
N PHE A 130 15.06 15.24 12.28
CA PHE A 130 14.78 14.04 11.50
C PHE A 130 16.08 13.36 11.11
N VAL A 131 16.08 12.05 11.16
CA VAL A 131 17.21 11.22 10.75
C VAL A 131 16.70 10.20 9.74
N SER A 132 17.25 10.22 8.53
CA SER A 132 17.02 9.19 7.53
C SER A 132 18.14 8.18 7.49
N ALA A 133 17.97 7.08 6.76
CA ALA A 133 18.98 6.05 6.67
C ALA A 133 19.04 5.37 5.31
N LEU A 134 20.26 5.03 4.91
CA LEU A 134 20.59 4.09 3.85
C LEU A 134 21.12 2.82 4.52
N VAL A 135 20.48 1.67 4.26
CA VAL A 135 20.91 0.37 4.76
C VAL A 135 21.37 -0.48 3.57
N GLU A 136 22.63 -0.83 3.56
CA GLU A 136 23.25 -1.68 2.53
C GLU A 136 23.65 -3.00 3.17
N SER A 137 23.12 -4.12 2.72
CA SER A 137 23.43 -5.45 3.25
C SER A 137 24.07 -6.37 2.22
N GLN A 138 24.97 -7.21 2.69
CA GLN A 138 25.59 -8.30 1.94
C GLN A 138 24.70 -9.54 2.07
N GLY A 139 23.63 -9.61 1.30
CA GLY A 139 22.65 -10.67 1.36
C GLY A 139 21.26 -10.20 0.94
N ALA A 140 20.51 -11.09 0.37
CA ALA A 140 19.20 -10.78 -0.20
C ALA A 140 18.06 -10.87 0.81
N ALA A 141 18.23 -11.62 1.89
CA ALA A 141 17.14 -11.93 2.82
C ALA A 141 16.93 -10.85 3.89
N VAL A 142 17.15 -9.58 3.54
CA VAL A 142 17.02 -8.46 4.48
C VAL A 142 15.84 -7.58 4.09
N ALA A 143 14.93 -7.36 5.02
CA ALA A 143 13.86 -6.36 4.94
C ALA A 143 14.07 -5.28 6.00
N VAL A 144 13.74 -4.03 5.67
CA VAL A 144 13.94 -2.89 6.58
C VAL A 144 12.67 -2.06 6.67
N GLU A 145 12.30 -1.72 7.89
CA GLU A 145 11.25 -0.75 8.17
C GLU A 145 11.75 0.30 9.16
N GLN A 146 11.09 1.42 9.19
CA GLN A 146 11.27 2.43 10.22
C GLN A 146 10.07 2.46 11.14
N ARG A 147 10.32 2.68 12.42
CA ARG A 147 9.31 2.68 13.46
C ARG A 147 9.44 3.93 14.31
N THR A 148 8.33 4.48 14.73
CA THR A 148 8.29 5.59 15.67
C THR A 148 7.38 5.22 16.83
N VAL A 149 7.90 5.36 18.04
CA VAL A 149 7.13 5.21 19.26
C VAL A 149 6.84 6.61 19.80
N HIS A 150 5.57 6.97 19.85
CA HIS A 150 5.09 8.25 20.33
C HIS A 150 3.86 8.04 21.19
N ARG A 151 3.68 8.87 22.23
CA ARG A 151 2.49 8.77 23.12
C ARG A 151 1.14 8.86 22.39
N ALA A 152 1.11 9.45 21.19
CA ALA A 152 -0.10 9.57 20.37
C ALA A 152 -0.29 8.42 19.39
N GLY A 153 0.72 7.55 19.18
CA GLY A 153 0.65 6.41 18.27
C GLY A 153 2.00 5.80 17.96
N ASN A 154 2.03 4.49 17.69
CA ASN A 154 3.21 3.74 17.25
C ASN A 154 3.15 3.58 15.74
N ALA A 155 3.84 4.42 15.00
CA ALA A 155 3.86 4.36 13.55
C ALA A 155 4.93 3.41 13.03
N VAL A 156 4.59 2.68 11.99
CA VAL A 156 5.51 1.83 11.21
C VAL A 156 5.39 2.22 9.75
N ALA A 157 6.53 2.39 9.07
CA ALA A 157 6.58 2.63 7.63
C ALA A 157 7.69 1.82 6.99
N ALA A 158 7.42 1.28 5.80
CA ALA A 158 8.44 0.60 5.01
C ALA A 158 9.54 1.57 4.56
N CYS A 159 10.76 1.06 4.38
CA CYS A 159 11.81 1.76 3.65
C CYS A 159 11.72 1.45 2.15
N ALA A 160 12.09 2.39 1.29
CA ALA A 160 12.09 2.18 -0.15
C ALA A 160 13.23 1.25 -0.57
N SER A 161 13.01 0.42 -1.58
CA SER A 161 14.06 -0.41 -2.20
C SER A 161 14.87 0.34 -3.26
N SER A 162 14.42 1.53 -3.67
CA SER A 162 15.14 2.41 -4.58
C SER A 162 14.69 3.86 -4.46
N PRO A 163 15.56 4.85 -4.68
CA PRO A 163 15.15 6.23 -4.82
C PRO A 163 14.49 6.45 -6.18
N ALA A 164 13.53 7.38 -6.25
CA ALA A 164 12.77 7.68 -7.47
C ALA A 164 12.80 9.15 -7.84
N GLY A 165 12.43 9.44 -9.09
CA GLY A 165 12.33 10.81 -9.60
C GLY A 165 11.00 11.48 -9.28
N THR A 166 9.97 10.73 -8.88
CA THR A 166 8.67 11.28 -8.52
C THR A 166 8.05 10.47 -7.40
N TRP A 167 7.43 11.16 -6.45
CA TRP A 167 6.76 10.58 -5.30
C TRP A 167 5.41 11.25 -5.07
N TYR A 168 4.45 10.48 -4.54
CA TYR A 168 3.09 10.93 -4.30
C TYR A 168 2.60 10.51 -2.93
N LEU A 169 1.86 11.41 -2.27
CA LEU A 169 1.11 11.19 -1.03
C LEU A 169 -0.34 11.61 -1.30
N ALA A 170 -1.31 10.81 -0.92
CA ALA A 170 -2.72 11.10 -1.21
C ALA A 170 -3.44 11.80 -0.07
N ASP A 171 -3.15 11.43 1.19
CA ASP A 171 -3.79 12.02 2.38
C ASP A 171 -2.77 12.78 3.22
N GLY A 172 -2.95 14.09 3.34
CA GLY A 172 -2.29 14.96 4.28
C GLY A 172 -3.33 15.81 5.01
N PHE A 173 -2.99 16.30 6.20
CA PHE A 173 -3.94 17.00 7.05
C PHE A 173 -3.24 18.03 7.93
N THR A 174 -3.65 19.29 7.82
CA THR A 174 -3.15 20.42 8.64
C THR A 174 -4.26 21.12 9.43
N GLY A 175 -5.45 20.51 9.50
CA GLY A 175 -6.57 21.02 10.29
C GLY A 175 -6.30 20.96 11.79
N ALA A 176 -6.83 21.93 12.55
CA ALA A 176 -6.64 22.04 14.00
C ALA A 176 -5.17 22.04 14.43
N ASP A 177 -4.32 22.76 13.70
CA ASP A 177 -2.88 22.87 13.93
C ASP A 177 -2.13 21.50 13.89
N SER A 178 -2.72 20.52 13.23
CA SER A 178 -2.06 19.23 12.95
C SER A 178 -0.82 19.45 12.10
N LEU A 179 0.21 18.64 12.36
CA LEU A 179 1.50 18.76 11.70
C LEU A 179 1.61 17.72 10.57
N GLU A 180 1.68 18.19 9.34
CA GLU A 180 2.06 17.37 8.20
C GLU A 180 3.46 17.76 7.74
N GLN A 181 4.38 16.81 7.86
CA GLN A 181 5.78 16.98 7.50
C GLN A 181 6.16 16.02 6.38
N VAL A 182 6.42 16.55 5.21
CA VAL A 182 6.95 15.77 4.07
C VAL A 182 8.47 15.72 4.20
N VAL A 183 8.97 14.50 4.42
CA VAL A 183 10.39 14.23 4.65
C VAL A 183 11.02 13.75 3.35
N VAL A 184 12.01 14.48 2.85
CA VAL A 184 12.70 14.17 1.60
C VAL A 184 14.17 13.90 1.89
N THR A 185 14.65 12.74 1.47
CA THR A 185 16.03 12.31 1.63
C THR A 185 16.73 12.19 0.30
N ASN A 186 17.87 12.83 0.17
CA ASN A 186 18.80 12.62 -0.93
C ASN A 186 19.94 11.69 -0.45
N PRO A 187 19.90 10.40 -0.80
CA PRO A 187 20.95 9.45 -0.38
C PRO A 187 22.17 9.48 -1.29
N SER A 188 22.18 10.33 -2.33
CA SER A 188 23.26 10.41 -3.32
C SER A 188 24.40 11.30 -2.85
N LEU A 189 25.59 11.12 -3.46
CA LEU A 189 26.75 11.99 -3.29
C LEU A 189 26.64 13.30 -4.10
N ASP A 190 25.62 13.42 -4.97
CA ASP A 190 25.33 14.62 -5.74
C ASP A 190 24.06 15.28 -5.23
N SER A 191 23.94 16.61 -5.37
CA SER A 191 22.72 17.34 -5.02
C SER A 191 21.56 16.91 -5.90
N ALA A 192 20.37 16.80 -5.30
CA ALA A 192 19.11 16.67 -6.04
C ALA A 192 18.41 18.03 -6.13
N ILE A 193 17.68 18.27 -7.22
CA ILE A 193 16.84 19.45 -7.40
C ILE A 193 15.41 18.98 -7.63
N LEU A 194 14.47 19.54 -6.88
CA LEU A 194 13.08 19.10 -6.94
C LEU A 194 12.07 20.24 -6.91
N ASP A 195 10.91 19.94 -7.44
CA ASP A 195 9.70 20.74 -7.32
C ASP A 195 8.72 20.00 -6.41
N VAL A 196 8.09 20.72 -5.50
CA VAL A 196 6.99 20.23 -4.67
C VAL A 196 5.72 20.96 -5.05
N SER A 197 4.67 20.22 -5.35
CA SER A 197 3.31 20.74 -5.55
C SER A 197 2.33 19.96 -4.71
N PHE A 198 1.17 20.56 -4.43
CA PHE A 198 0.14 19.88 -3.66
C PHE A 198 -1.27 20.26 -4.13
N VAL A 199 -2.21 19.38 -3.86
CA VAL A 199 -3.63 19.54 -4.20
C VAL A 199 -4.43 19.58 -2.90
N THR A 200 -5.26 20.62 -2.77
CA THR A 200 -6.22 20.77 -1.69
C THR A 200 -7.65 20.67 -2.21
N ALA A 201 -8.64 20.81 -1.36
CA ALA A 201 -10.04 20.86 -1.79
C ALA A 201 -10.30 21.96 -2.84
N VAL A 202 -9.56 23.09 -2.79
CA VAL A 202 -9.69 24.21 -3.72
C VAL A 202 -9.01 23.91 -5.06
N GLY A 203 -7.91 23.16 -5.07
CA GLY A 203 -7.19 22.80 -6.30
C GLY A 203 -5.69 22.64 -6.11
N GLU A 204 -4.99 22.54 -7.24
CA GLU A 204 -3.53 22.40 -7.27
C GLU A 204 -2.87 23.74 -6.91
N ARG A 205 -1.84 23.67 -6.07
CA ARG A 205 -0.97 24.78 -5.68
C ARG A 205 0.48 24.38 -5.90
N SER A 206 1.25 25.30 -6.46
CA SER A 206 2.67 25.13 -6.76
C SER A 206 3.43 26.43 -6.42
N PRO A 207 3.65 26.69 -5.11
CA PRO A 207 4.33 27.89 -4.66
C PRO A 207 5.72 28.03 -5.27
N GLN A 208 6.13 29.26 -5.60
CA GLN A 208 7.45 29.52 -6.20
C GLN A 208 8.60 29.09 -5.26
N SER A 209 8.39 29.18 -3.95
CA SER A 209 9.35 28.73 -2.92
C SER A 209 9.61 27.23 -2.91
N LEU A 210 8.73 26.45 -3.56
CA LEU A 210 8.81 24.99 -3.67
C LEU A 210 9.27 24.53 -5.06
N LYS A 211 9.76 25.43 -5.91
CA LYS A 211 10.33 25.10 -7.22
C LYS A 211 11.84 25.22 -7.21
N GLY A 212 12.52 24.26 -7.82
CA GLY A 212 13.98 24.23 -7.89
C GLY A 212 14.66 24.10 -6.54
N VAL A 213 14.02 23.43 -5.57
CA VAL A 213 14.57 23.26 -4.22
C VAL A 213 15.74 22.31 -4.28
N VAL A 214 16.90 22.78 -3.81
CA VAL A 214 18.13 21.98 -3.74
C VAL A 214 18.14 21.16 -2.45
N ILE A 215 18.34 19.86 -2.58
CA ILE A 215 18.63 18.94 -1.48
C ILE A 215 20.09 18.55 -1.57
N PRO A 216 20.92 18.93 -0.61
CA PRO A 216 22.35 18.61 -0.61
C PRO A 216 22.61 17.09 -0.66
N PRO A 217 23.84 16.66 -0.99
CA PRO A 217 24.24 15.27 -0.88
C PRO A 217 24.03 14.71 0.53
N GLU A 218 23.68 13.45 0.64
CA GLU A 218 23.59 12.70 1.91
C GLU A 218 22.84 13.47 3.01
N SER A 219 21.69 14.07 2.65
CA SER A 219 20.95 14.95 3.55
C SER A 219 19.44 14.70 3.54
N VAL A 220 18.79 15.20 4.59
CA VAL A 220 17.32 15.20 4.75
C VAL A 220 16.81 16.62 4.67
N ARG A 221 15.65 16.82 4.08
CA ARG A 221 14.89 18.05 4.16
C ARG A 221 13.45 17.77 4.57
N VAL A 222 12.92 18.58 5.45
CA VAL A 222 11.53 18.49 5.92
C VAL A 222 10.76 19.70 5.43
N PHE A 223 9.58 19.44 4.87
CA PHE A 223 8.64 20.46 4.44
C PHE A 223 7.43 20.41 5.38
N ASP A 224 7.28 21.43 6.21
CA ASP A 224 6.08 21.66 7.01
C ASP A 224 4.99 22.25 6.09
N MET A 225 3.99 21.46 5.74
CA MET A 225 2.98 21.85 4.79
C MET A 225 2.13 23.02 5.26
N ALA A 226 1.88 23.14 6.57
CA ALA A 226 1.13 24.27 7.14
C ALA A 226 1.87 25.60 6.97
N ALA A 227 3.20 25.59 7.01
CA ALA A 227 4.04 26.76 6.79
C ALA A 227 4.21 27.11 5.29
N LEU A 228 3.78 26.21 4.38
CA LEU A 228 3.98 26.31 2.94
C LEU A 228 2.64 26.46 2.18
N ASP A 229 1.77 27.35 2.64
CA ASP A 229 0.46 27.68 2.05
C ASP A 229 -0.60 26.55 2.09
N ALA A 230 -0.40 25.52 2.88
CA ALA A 230 -1.36 24.43 3.09
C ALA A 230 -1.90 24.40 4.53
N ARG A 231 -2.08 25.56 5.14
CA ARG A 231 -2.57 25.66 6.53
C ARG A 231 -4.07 25.38 6.62
N ASN A 232 -4.47 24.63 7.64
CA ASN A 232 -5.87 24.34 7.99
C ASN A 232 -6.65 23.58 6.89
N GLU A 233 -5.94 22.80 6.09
CA GLU A 233 -6.52 21.97 5.06
C GLU A 233 -6.98 20.61 5.63
N ALA A 234 -8.17 20.16 5.20
CA ALA A 234 -8.74 18.88 5.61
C ALA A 234 -8.20 17.71 4.79
N THR A 235 -7.53 17.99 3.67
CA THR A 235 -6.89 16.99 2.81
C THR A 235 -5.86 17.68 1.92
N ILE A 236 -4.67 17.11 1.87
CA ILE A 236 -3.57 17.58 1.04
C ILE A 236 -2.97 16.37 0.33
N ALA A 237 -2.99 16.34 -0.99
CA ALA A 237 -2.18 15.40 -1.75
C ALA A 237 -0.91 16.09 -2.21
N VAL A 238 0.24 15.44 -2.06
CA VAL A 238 1.54 16.02 -2.37
C VAL A 238 2.20 15.28 -3.52
N THR A 239 2.83 16.03 -4.42
CA THR A 239 3.72 15.51 -5.45
C THR A 239 5.11 16.11 -5.24
N VAL A 240 6.11 15.24 -5.07
CA VAL A 240 7.54 15.62 -5.07
C VAL A 240 8.17 15.10 -6.36
N LYS A 241 8.65 15.99 -7.19
CA LYS A 241 9.28 15.66 -8.48
C LYS A 241 10.72 16.15 -8.52
N ALA A 242 11.68 15.23 -8.56
CA ALA A 242 13.06 15.56 -8.80
C ALA A 242 13.27 15.89 -10.29
N THR A 243 13.76 17.09 -10.57
CA THR A 243 14.17 17.53 -11.90
C THR A 243 15.63 17.14 -12.17
N VAL A 244 16.43 17.00 -11.10
CA VAL A 244 17.81 16.47 -11.12
C VAL A 244 17.95 15.48 -9.97
N GLY A 245 18.58 14.34 -10.21
CA GLY A 245 18.81 13.30 -9.22
C GLY A 245 17.57 12.45 -8.93
N ARG A 246 17.61 11.74 -7.81
CA ARG A 246 16.53 10.90 -7.28
C ARG A 246 16.53 11.02 -5.76
N VAL A 247 15.36 11.01 -5.18
CA VAL A 247 15.17 11.13 -3.72
C VAL A 247 14.28 10.02 -3.19
N VAL A 248 14.16 9.95 -1.87
CA VAL A 248 13.19 9.12 -1.17
C VAL A 248 12.28 10.04 -0.36
N VAL A 249 10.99 9.76 -0.35
CA VAL A 249 9.99 10.63 0.29
C VAL A 249 9.10 9.83 1.23
N GLY A 250 8.88 10.38 2.40
CA GLY A 250 7.88 9.91 3.35
C GLY A 250 7.11 11.06 3.95
N ARG A 251 6.09 10.74 4.74
CA ARG A 251 5.32 11.68 5.53
C ARG A 251 5.33 11.28 6.99
N SER A 252 5.53 12.25 7.87
CA SER A 252 5.24 12.22 9.30
C SER A 252 4.02 13.09 9.53
N GLN A 253 2.99 12.54 10.16
CA GLN A 253 1.72 13.21 10.38
C GLN A 253 1.32 13.10 11.85
N HIS A 254 1.16 14.25 12.54
CA HIS A 254 0.59 14.32 13.86
C HIS A 254 -0.79 14.97 13.80
N TYR A 255 -1.83 14.18 14.01
CA TYR A 255 -3.21 14.64 14.05
C TYR A 255 -3.54 15.22 15.43
N LEU A 256 -4.09 16.44 15.49
CA LEU A 256 -4.35 17.17 16.74
C LEU A 256 -5.82 17.56 16.93
N GLY A 257 -6.72 17.16 16.03
CA GLY A 257 -8.14 17.50 16.17
C GLY A 257 -8.98 17.29 14.92
N ARG A 258 -10.18 17.87 14.89
CA ARG A 258 -11.19 17.72 13.83
C ARG A 258 -11.54 16.28 13.52
N GLY A 259 -11.68 15.44 14.56
CA GLY A 259 -12.04 14.04 14.42
C GLY A 259 -10.87 13.12 14.12
N ARG A 260 -9.64 13.64 13.98
CA ARG A 260 -8.42 12.85 13.82
C ARG A 260 -7.44 13.15 14.94
N LEU A 261 -6.97 12.13 15.62
CA LEU A 261 -5.91 12.19 16.63
C LEU A 261 -4.94 11.04 16.39
N GLY A 262 -3.67 11.22 16.72
CA GLY A 262 -2.67 10.18 16.59
C GLY A 262 -1.42 10.63 15.85
N TYR A 263 -0.46 9.72 15.77
CA TYR A 263 0.78 9.91 15.04
C TYR A 263 0.95 8.78 14.02
N THR A 264 1.27 9.11 12.78
CA THR A 264 1.43 8.13 11.71
C THR A 264 2.58 8.50 10.78
N MET A 265 3.20 7.49 10.19
CA MET A 265 4.22 7.64 9.16
C MET A 265 3.83 6.80 7.94
N VAL A 266 4.16 7.30 6.76
CA VAL A 266 3.90 6.62 5.49
C VAL A 266 5.08 6.84 4.56
N LEU A 267 5.54 5.79 3.88
CA LEU A 267 6.38 5.92 2.69
C LEU A 267 5.50 6.37 1.52
N ALA A 268 5.92 7.39 0.81
CA ALA A 268 5.20 7.86 -0.38
C ALA A 268 5.22 6.79 -1.50
N ALA A 269 4.25 6.84 -2.39
CA ALA A 269 4.23 6.02 -3.59
C ALA A 269 5.17 6.58 -4.66
N SER A 270 6.05 5.77 -5.23
CA SER A 270 6.99 6.21 -6.28
C SER A 270 6.38 6.25 -7.69
N GLY A 271 5.09 5.97 -7.81
CA GLY A 271 4.31 5.99 -9.04
C GLY A 271 2.83 5.80 -8.79
N THR A 272 2.03 5.95 -9.84
CA THR A 272 0.62 5.60 -9.82
C THR A 272 0.43 4.11 -10.10
N SER A 273 -0.66 3.51 -9.60
CA SER A 273 -1.08 2.16 -9.96
C SER A 273 -2.51 2.18 -10.49
N ASP A 274 -2.79 1.33 -11.46
CA ASP A 274 -4.13 1.09 -11.97
C ASP A 274 -4.92 0.09 -11.12
N ARG A 275 -4.26 -0.50 -10.11
CA ARG A 275 -4.91 -1.43 -9.17
C ARG A 275 -4.33 -1.29 -7.77
N TRP A 276 -5.22 -1.28 -6.79
CA TRP A 276 -4.89 -1.20 -5.37
C TRP A 276 -5.69 -2.24 -4.59
N TYR A 277 -5.04 -2.83 -3.60
CA TYR A 277 -5.61 -3.85 -2.72
C TYR A 277 -5.53 -3.39 -1.27
N PHE A 278 -6.64 -3.58 -0.55
CA PHE A 278 -6.74 -3.33 0.87
C PHE A 278 -7.33 -4.56 1.54
N ALA A 279 -6.57 -5.17 2.43
CA ALA A 279 -6.96 -6.37 3.15
C ALA A 279 -7.70 -6.06 4.47
N ASP A 280 -7.44 -4.89 5.06
CA ASP A 280 -7.84 -4.55 6.42
C ASP A 280 -8.81 -3.35 6.45
N GLY A 281 -10.03 -3.54 5.97
CA GLY A 281 -11.14 -2.62 6.16
C GLY A 281 -12.01 -3.01 7.34
N GLU A 282 -12.68 -2.03 7.97
CA GLU A 282 -13.58 -2.26 9.09
C GLU A 282 -14.81 -1.35 9.04
N LYS A 283 -16.00 -1.94 9.14
CA LYS A 283 -17.25 -1.22 9.33
C LYS A 283 -17.79 -1.49 10.73
N GLN A 284 -17.66 -0.51 11.61
CA GLN A 284 -18.25 -0.49 12.95
C GLN A 284 -18.74 0.93 13.26
N GLU A 285 -19.63 1.06 14.23
CA GLU A 285 -20.24 2.36 14.60
C GLU A 285 -19.18 3.38 15.06
N ASN A 286 -18.15 2.91 15.77
CA ASN A 286 -17.06 3.73 16.29
C ASN A 286 -15.84 3.85 15.36
N VAL A 287 -15.94 3.36 14.13
CA VAL A 287 -14.87 3.40 13.12
C VAL A 287 -15.33 4.20 11.90
N SER A 288 -14.55 5.21 11.57
CA SER A 288 -14.67 5.97 10.33
C SER A 288 -13.52 5.60 9.41
N GLU A 289 -13.83 5.17 8.19
CA GLU A 289 -12.83 4.88 7.17
C GLU A 289 -13.09 5.64 5.88
N GLU A 290 -12.03 6.19 5.31
CA GLU A 290 -12.02 6.87 4.02
C GLU A 290 -10.90 6.34 3.14
N PHE A 291 -11.19 6.04 1.88
CA PHE A 291 -10.18 5.96 0.81
C PHE A 291 -9.95 7.35 0.26
N VAL A 292 -8.74 7.85 0.41
CA VAL A 292 -8.29 9.12 -0.14
C VAL A 292 -7.54 8.82 -1.44
N ILE A 293 -8.11 9.28 -2.55
CA ILE A 293 -7.70 8.92 -3.89
C ILE A 293 -7.12 10.17 -4.55
N PHE A 294 -5.84 10.14 -4.85
CA PHE A 294 -5.19 11.20 -5.60
C PHE A 294 -4.99 10.79 -7.06
N ASN A 295 -5.60 11.53 -7.96
CA ASN A 295 -5.35 11.43 -9.39
C ASN A 295 -4.37 12.54 -9.83
N PRO A 296 -3.07 12.27 -9.99
CA PRO A 296 -2.10 13.26 -10.45
C PRO A 296 -2.09 13.44 -11.97
N LEU A 297 -2.84 12.65 -12.72
CA LEU A 297 -2.85 12.64 -14.17
C LEU A 297 -3.70 13.79 -14.73
N GLY A 298 -3.51 14.11 -16.01
CA GLY A 298 -4.25 15.14 -16.72
C GLY A 298 -5.61 14.71 -17.27
N ASN A 299 -6.08 13.50 -16.95
CA ASN A 299 -7.35 12.93 -17.40
C ASN A 299 -8.10 12.28 -16.23
N ASP A 300 -9.41 12.30 -16.28
CA ASP A 300 -10.25 11.67 -15.29
C ASP A 300 -10.06 10.15 -15.30
N GLN A 301 -10.13 9.55 -14.10
CA GLN A 301 -10.06 8.11 -13.91
C GLN A 301 -11.41 7.59 -13.42
N GLN A 302 -11.85 6.45 -13.95
CA GLN A 302 -12.98 5.70 -13.42
C GLN A 302 -12.46 4.62 -12.49
N LEU A 303 -12.89 4.64 -11.25
CA LEU A 303 -12.48 3.70 -10.23
C LEU A 303 -13.60 2.71 -9.98
N THR A 304 -13.32 1.43 -10.18
CA THR A 304 -14.24 0.36 -9.82
C THR A 304 -13.81 -0.23 -8.48
N PHE A 305 -14.67 -0.11 -7.48
CA PHE A 305 -14.51 -0.70 -6.16
C PHE A 305 -15.23 -2.05 -6.10
N ILE A 306 -14.50 -3.09 -5.74
CA ILE A 306 -15.03 -4.40 -5.36
C ILE A 306 -14.72 -4.56 -3.89
N VAL A 307 -15.76 -4.64 -3.06
CA VAL A 307 -15.66 -4.79 -1.59
C VAL A 307 -16.27 -6.13 -1.22
N ALA A 308 -15.58 -6.90 -0.39
CA ALA A 308 -16.06 -8.18 0.11
C ALA A 308 -15.88 -8.28 1.62
N GLY A 309 -16.81 -8.92 2.31
CA GLY A 309 -16.64 -9.33 3.71
C GLY A 309 -15.61 -10.45 3.87
N ASP A 310 -15.41 -10.93 5.09
CA ASP A 310 -14.45 -12.01 5.40
C ASP A 310 -14.79 -13.33 4.69
N ASP A 311 -16.06 -13.55 4.36
CA ASP A 311 -16.56 -14.71 3.62
C ASP A 311 -16.19 -14.69 2.12
N GLY A 312 -15.67 -13.58 1.62
CA GLY A 312 -15.28 -13.40 0.23
C GLY A 312 -16.44 -13.11 -0.72
N VAL A 313 -17.66 -12.92 -0.21
CA VAL A 313 -18.82 -12.55 -1.06
C VAL A 313 -18.71 -11.07 -1.44
N PRO A 314 -18.50 -10.76 -2.73
CA PRO A 314 -18.37 -9.37 -3.14
C PRO A 314 -19.73 -8.67 -3.17
N LEU A 315 -19.74 -7.39 -2.79
CA LEU A 315 -20.84 -6.49 -3.06
C LEU A 315 -20.89 -6.12 -4.55
N ASP A 316 -22.02 -5.57 -4.99
CA ASP A 316 -22.13 -5.00 -6.34
C ASP A 316 -21.01 -3.96 -6.56
N PRO A 317 -20.29 -4.00 -7.69
CA PRO A 317 -19.22 -3.07 -7.97
C PRO A 317 -19.72 -1.62 -7.97
N LEU A 318 -18.99 -0.75 -7.27
CA LEU A 318 -19.27 0.68 -7.25
C LEU A 318 -18.26 1.42 -8.13
N VAL A 319 -18.77 2.36 -8.95
CA VAL A 319 -17.94 3.20 -9.79
C VAL A 319 -17.88 4.62 -9.21
N VAL A 320 -16.64 5.12 -9.03
CA VAL A 320 -16.35 6.47 -8.55
C VAL A 320 -15.44 7.17 -9.56
N THR A 321 -15.77 8.40 -9.93
CA THR A 321 -14.89 9.21 -10.79
C THR A 321 -13.86 9.94 -9.93
N ALA A 322 -12.59 9.81 -10.28
CA ALA A 322 -11.48 10.61 -9.75
C ALA A 322 -11.06 11.65 -10.80
N PRO A 323 -11.50 12.92 -10.68
CA PRO A 323 -11.18 13.96 -11.66
C PRO A 323 -9.68 14.22 -11.77
N ALA A 324 -9.25 14.68 -12.94
CA ALA A 324 -7.88 15.03 -13.22
C ALA A 324 -7.33 16.05 -12.23
N LYS A 325 -6.11 15.83 -11.72
CA LYS A 325 -5.43 16.75 -10.79
C LYS A 325 -6.23 17.08 -9.52
N ARG A 326 -6.97 16.07 -8.99
CA ARG A 326 -7.82 16.25 -7.82
C ARG A 326 -7.67 15.09 -6.81
N VAL A 327 -8.12 15.37 -5.60
CA VAL A 327 -8.34 14.37 -4.57
C VAL A 327 -9.83 14.05 -4.50
N THR A 328 -10.14 12.77 -4.46
CA THR A 328 -11.50 12.24 -4.25
C THR A 328 -11.49 11.41 -2.98
N LYS A 329 -12.53 11.54 -2.15
CA LYS A 329 -12.72 10.72 -0.97
C LYS A 329 -13.89 9.77 -1.16
N PHE A 330 -13.74 8.56 -0.70
CA PHE A 330 -14.80 7.56 -0.69
C PHE A 330 -14.79 6.77 0.62
N ALA A 331 -15.94 6.69 1.28
CA ALA A 331 -16.11 5.97 2.54
C ALA A 331 -17.00 4.74 2.34
N PRO A 332 -16.44 3.52 2.20
CA PRO A 332 -17.23 2.28 2.00
C PRO A 332 -18.19 2.01 3.16
N THR A 333 -17.86 2.47 4.35
CA THR A 333 -18.70 2.30 5.54
C THR A 333 -20.07 2.96 5.42
N THR A 334 -20.24 3.91 4.47
CA THR A 334 -21.55 4.53 4.16
C THR A 334 -22.45 3.65 3.28
N LEU A 335 -21.90 2.57 2.68
CA LEU A 335 -22.69 1.64 1.89
C LEU A 335 -23.64 0.84 2.79
N GLY A 336 -24.95 0.98 2.57
CA GLY A 336 -25.97 0.27 3.34
C GLY A 336 -25.89 -1.25 3.19
N THR A 337 -25.39 -1.73 2.03
CA THR A 337 -25.22 -3.16 1.73
C THR A 337 -24.00 -3.79 2.41
N LEU A 338 -23.00 -3.00 2.82
CA LEU A 338 -21.86 -3.51 3.57
C LEU A 338 -22.30 -3.83 5.00
N VAL A 339 -22.17 -5.07 5.41
CA VAL A 339 -22.49 -5.53 6.78
C VAL A 339 -21.40 -5.05 7.74
N ALA A 340 -21.76 -4.81 9.01
CA ALA A 340 -20.80 -4.51 10.06
C ALA A 340 -19.80 -5.68 10.23
N GLY A 341 -18.53 -5.37 10.35
CA GLY A 341 -17.44 -6.34 10.43
C GLY A 341 -16.22 -5.90 9.63
N ARG A 342 -15.32 -6.84 9.40
CA ARG A 342 -14.14 -6.62 8.55
C ARG A 342 -14.50 -6.81 7.08
N TYR A 343 -13.76 -6.12 6.21
CA TYR A 343 -13.90 -6.22 4.77
C TYR A 343 -12.55 -6.04 4.07
N SER A 344 -12.48 -6.51 2.83
CA SER A 344 -11.36 -6.28 1.91
C SER A 344 -11.86 -5.50 0.69
N ALA A 345 -10.96 -4.78 0.02
CA ALA A 345 -11.31 -4.02 -1.17
C ALA A 345 -10.25 -4.18 -2.27
N VAL A 346 -10.73 -4.32 -3.50
CA VAL A 346 -9.93 -4.20 -4.73
C VAL A 346 -10.44 -2.98 -5.50
N ILE A 347 -9.54 -2.06 -5.83
CA ILE A 347 -9.88 -0.83 -6.53
C ILE A 347 -9.10 -0.82 -7.83
N THR A 348 -9.82 -0.76 -8.96
CA THR A 348 -9.20 -0.71 -10.29
C THR A 348 -9.48 0.65 -10.92
N ALA A 349 -8.43 1.32 -11.38
CA ALA A 349 -8.52 2.60 -12.09
C ALA A 349 -8.40 2.37 -13.61
N THR A 350 -9.31 2.97 -14.36
CA THR A 350 -9.29 2.96 -15.82
C THR A 350 -9.45 4.37 -16.36
N SER A 351 -8.76 4.66 -17.47
CA SER A 351 -8.99 5.90 -18.21
C SER A 351 -10.13 5.70 -19.21
N ALA A 352 -10.95 6.72 -19.40
CA ALA A 352 -11.97 6.73 -20.44
C ALA A 352 -11.40 6.59 -21.86
N ASN A 353 -10.14 6.98 -22.05
CA ASN A 353 -9.39 6.81 -23.30
C ASN A 353 -8.25 5.80 -23.08
N ALA A 354 -8.34 4.64 -23.70
CA ALA A 354 -7.33 3.58 -23.61
C ALA A 354 -5.91 3.99 -24.07
N ALA A 355 -5.79 5.09 -24.85
CA ALA A 355 -4.51 5.64 -25.26
C ALA A 355 -3.83 6.53 -24.19
N THR A 356 -4.54 6.87 -23.10
CA THR A 356 -4.01 7.66 -22.01
C THR A 356 -3.64 6.78 -20.81
N ALA A 357 -2.66 7.22 -20.01
CA ALA A 357 -2.26 6.52 -18.82
C ALA A 357 -3.43 6.37 -17.84
N SER A 358 -3.56 5.21 -17.22
CA SER A 358 -4.43 4.96 -16.08
C SER A 358 -3.60 4.83 -14.80
N GLY A 359 -4.22 5.13 -13.68
CA GLY A 359 -3.63 4.95 -12.37
C GLY A 359 -3.81 6.15 -11.44
N VAL A 360 -3.90 5.85 -10.18
CA VAL A 360 -4.07 6.81 -9.08
C VAL A 360 -3.17 6.40 -7.92
N ILE A 361 -3.14 7.21 -6.86
CA ILE A 361 -2.60 6.84 -5.56
C ILE A 361 -3.77 6.72 -4.60
N ILE A 362 -3.80 5.66 -3.78
CA ILE A 362 -4.87 5.46 -2.79
C ILE A 362 -4.27 5.18 -1.42
N GLU A 363 -4.58 6.04 -0.47
CA GLU A 363 -4.33 5.81 0.96
C GLU A 363 -5.67 5.61 1.67
N ARG A 364 -5.71 4.65 2.58
CA ARG A 364 -6.85 4.44 3.48
C ARG A 364 -6.57 5.13 4.80
N VAL A 365 -7.49 5.95 5.25
CA VAL A 365 -7.48 6.57 6.57
C VAL A 365 -8.53 5.89 7.43
N ALA A 366 -8.11 5.32 8.54
CA ALA A 366 -9.01 4.74 9.53
C ALA A 366 -8.92 5.53 10.83
N THR A 367 -10.07 5.86 11.42
CA THR A 367 -10.16 6.55 12.70
C THR A 367 -11.13 5.80 13.60
N ARG A 368 -10.67 5.42 14.78
CA ARG A 368 -11.50 4.80 15.83
C ARG A 368 -11.75 5.79 16.95
N GLN A 369 -12.99 5.88 17.37
CA GLN A 369 -13.42 6.70 18.51
C GLN A 369 -13.93 5.79 19.62
N GLU A 370 -13.38 5.97 20.82
CA GLU A 370 -13.78 5.26 22.01
C GLU A 370 -13.98 6.23 23.17
N GLU A 371 -15.23 6.47 23.57
CA GLU A 371 -15.61 7.42 24.62
C GLU A 371 -14.94 8.80 24.44
N LYS A 372 -13.80 9.01 25.14
CA LYS A 372 -13.02 10.27 25.11
C LYS A 372 -11.70 10.14 24.35
N SER A 373 -11.45 8.98 23.75
CA SER A 373 -10.20 8.69 23.04
C SER A 373 -10.48 8.53 21.54
N THR A 374 -9.61 9.10 20.74
CA THR A 374 -9.64 8.96 19.27
C THR A 374 -8.24 8.60 18.80
N ALA A 375 -8.15 7.73 17.82
CA ALA A 375 -6.88 7.41 17.18
C ALA A 375 -7.08 7.18 15.68
N SER A 376 -6.11 7.63 14.89
CA SER A 376 -6.14 7.57 13.44
C SER A 376 -4.87 6.93 12.89
N ALA A 377 -5.00 6.12 11.86
CA ALA A 377 -3.88 5.57 11.10
C ALA A 377 -4.11 5.71 9.59
N VAL A 378 -3.02 5.78 8.84
CA VAL A 378 -3.02 5.84 7.38
C VAL A 378 -2.26 4.66 6.82
N LEU A 379 -2.78 4.08 5.75
CA LEU A 379 -2.19 2.95 5.06
C LEU A 379 -2.20 3.19 3.54
N LEU A 380 -1.05 3.14 2.91
CA LEU A 380 -0.95 3.04 1.45
C LEU A 380 -1.39 1.62 1.02
N GLY A 381 -2.24 1.53 0.01
CA GLY A 381 -2.66 0.25 -0.54
C GLY A 381 -1.51 -0.58 -1.10
N ALA A 382 -1.70 -1.88 -1.23
CA ALA A 382 -0.78 -2.74 -1.95
C ALA A 382 -1.11 -2.67 -3.46
N PRO A 383 -0.14 -2.43 -4.35
CA PRO A 383 -0.39 -2.35 -5.78
C PRO A 383 -0.47 -3.73 -6.44
N GLN A 384 0.00 -4.77 -5.75
CA GLN A 384 -0.01 -6.15 -6.25
C GLN A 384 -0.01 -7.16 -5.10
N PRO A 385 -0.62 -8.34 -5.28
CA PRO A 385 -0.48 -9.46 -4.36
C PRO A 385 0.86 -10.17 -4.54
N ALA A 386 1.32 -10.86 -3.49
CA ALA A 386 2.56 -11.67 -3.51
C ALA A 386 2.36 -12.99 -2.76
N ARG A 387 3.23 -13.99 -3.03
CA ARG A 387 3.20 -15.28 -2.32
C ARG A 387 3.88 -15.24 -0.97
N THR A 388 4.79 -14.31 -0.78
CA THR A 388 5.55 -14.18 0.48
C THR A 388 5.58 -12.72 0.91
N TRP A 389 5.34 -12.50 2.20
CA TRP A 389 5.37 -11.20 2.85
C TRP A 389 6.18 -11.26 4.13
N ILE A 390 6.95 -10.22 4.42
CA ILE A 390 7.76 -10.11 5.64
C ILE A 390 7.34 -8.86 6.40
N ALA A 391 7.02 -9.02 7.69
CA ALA A 391 6.99 -7.94 8.66
C ALA A 391 8.34 -7.95 9.38
N PRO A 392 9.19 -6.92 9.22
CA PRO A 392 10.52 -6.87 9.85
C PRO A 392 10.47 -6.85 11.37
N SER A 393 9.42 -6.28 11.97
CA SER A 393 9.17 -6.33 13.41
C SER A 393 7.90 -7.08 13.73
N GLY A 394 7.84 -7.69 14.92
CA GLY A 394 6.61 -8.20 15.53
C GLY A 394 5.91 -7.15 16.39
N ALA A 395 4.96 -7.59 17.23
CA ALA A 395 4.24 -6.75 18.17
C ALA A 395 5.19 -6.07 19.19
N ALA A 396 4.97 -4.80 19.49
CA ALA A 396 5.62 -4.15 20.63
C ALA A 396 4.89 -4.54 21.92
N GLY A 397 5.59 -4.53 23.06
CA GLY A 397 5.11 -5.10 24.31
C GLY A 397 3.84 -4.52 24.91
N ASP A 398 3.40 -3.35 24.47
CA ASP A 398 2.19 -2.63 24.92
C ASP A 398 1.14 -2.48 23.81
N THR A 399 1.37 -3.10 22.64
CA THR A 399 0.45 -3.04 21.50
C THR A 399 -0.05 -4.43 21.13
N ASP A 400 -1.27 -4.47 20.64
CA ASP A 400 -1.83 -5.62 19.93
C ASP A 400 -1.55 -5.47 18.45
N ASP A 401 -0.98 -6.51 17.87
CA ASP A 401 -0.58 -6.54 16.46
C ASP A 401 -1.34 -7.64 15.73
N SER A 402 -1.85 -7.33 14.57
CA SER A 402 -2.59 -8.29 13.76
C SER A 402 -2.25 -8.16 12.29
N LEU A 403 -2.25 -9.30 11.60
CA LEU A 403 -2.18 -9.36 10.14
C LEU A 403 -3.55 -9.65 9.57
N ARG A 404 -3.86 -8.97 8.47
CA ARG A 404 -4.98 -9.28 7.60
C ARG A 404 -4.45 -9.88 6.32
N ILE A 405 -4.92 -11.08 6.00
CA ILE A 405 -4.52 -11.81 4.82
C ILE A 405 -5.73 -11.94 3.93
N PHE A 406 -5.63 -11.46 2.70
CA PHE A 406 -6.71 -11.40 1.72
C PHE A 406 -6.31 -12.16 0.45
N ASN A 407 -7.18 -13.03 -0.04
CA ASN A 407 -7.02 -13.71 -1.31
C ASN A 407 -7.80 -12.97 -2.42
N PRO A 408 -7.17 -12.09 -3.21
CA PRO A 408 -7.84 -11.39 -4.31
C PRO A 408 -7.94 -12.25 -5.59
N GLY A 409 -7.41 -13.47 -5.57
CA GLY A 409 -7.37 -14.39 -6.70
C GLY A 409 -8.71 -15.05 -7.00
N SER A 410 -8.75 -15.87 -8.05
CA SER A 410 -9.91 -16.67 -8.46
C SER A 410 -9.82 -18.14 -8.02
N THR A 411 -8.72 -18.52 -7.38
CA THR A 411 -8.46 -19.87 -6.84
C THR A 411 -8.27 -19.80 -5.33
N PRO A 412 -8.60 -20.86 -4.56
CA PRO A 412 -8.26 -20.90 -3.14
C PRO A 412 -6.76 -20.73 -2.93
N ALA A 413 -6.38 -20.00 -1.89
CA ALA A 413 -5.00 -19.80 -1.45
C ALA A 413 -4.78 -20.44 -0.09
N THR A 414 -3.70 -21.20 0.07
CA THR A 414 -3.32 -21.80 1.35
C THR A 414 -2.09 -21.07 1.88
N PHE A 415 -2.12 -20.63 3.14
CA PHE A 415 -1.03 -19.87 3.72
C PHE A 415 -0.60 -20.41 5.08
N ASN A 416 0.63 -20.06 5.45
CA ASN A 416 1.21 -20.23 6.79
C ASN A 416 1.69 -18.89 7.32
N VAL A 417 1.60 -18.70 8.64
CA VAL A 417 2.19 -17.55 9.34
C VAL A 417 3.25 -18.07 10.30
N THR A 418 4.47 -17.54 10.19
CA THR A 418 5.64 -18.07 10.91
C THR A 418 6.42 -16.93 11.56
N TYR A 419 6.73 -17.06 12.84
CA TYR A 419 7.73 -16.26 13.52
C TYR A 419 9.13 -16.76 13.14
N LEU A 420 9.98 -15.88 12.66
CA LEU A 420 11.35 -16.23 12.27
C LEU A 420 12.27 -16.04 13.48
N GLY A 421 12.83 -17.10 14.01
CA GLY A 421 13.64 -17.06 15.21
C GLY A 421 15.00 -17.75 15.07
N PRO A 422 16.05 -17.27 15.76
CA PRO A 422 17.42 -17.85 15.69
C PRO A 422 17.48 -19.27 16.29
N ALA A 423 16.53 -19.65 17.13
CA ALA A 423 16.40 -20.99 17.68
C ALA A 423 15.54 -21.93 16.82
N GLY A 424 15.08 -21.44 15.67
CA GLY A 424 14.18 -22.11 14.75
C GLY A 424 12.91 -21.30 14.53
N ASP A 425 12.32 -21.51 13.37
CA ASP A 425 11.06 -20.86 13.00
C ASP A 425 9.91 -21.50 13.76
N VAL A 426 8.96 -20.68 14.23
CA VAL A 426 7.77 -21.13 14.96
C VAL A 426 6.54 -20.70 14.20
N THR A 427 5.77 -21.66 13.70
CA THR A 427 4.47 -21.35 13.09
C THR A 427 3.51 -20.80 14.14
N VAL A 428 2.76 -19.76 13.79
CA VAL A 428 1.77 -19.17 14.67
C VAL A 428 0.67 -20.20 14.94
N PRO A 429 0.43 -20.59 16.20
CA PRO A 429 -0.54 -21.65 16.51
C PRO A 429 -1.92 -21.36 15.91
N GLY A 430 -2.48 -22.35 15.21
CA GLY A 430 -3.78 -22.25 14.54
C GLY A 430 -3.74 -21.57 13.16
N TYR A 431 -2.54 -21.21 12.67
CA TYR A 431 -2.35 -20.58 11.34
C TYR A 431 -1.38 -21.38 10.46
N GLU A 432 -1.50 -22.71 10.55
CA GLU A 432 -0.83 -23.68 9.70
C GLU A 432 -1.78 -24.14 8.59
N GLN A 433 -1.36 -24.03 7.33
CA GLN A 433 -2.12 -24.50 6.17
C GLN A 433 -3.57 -23.98 6.13
N ILE A 434 -3.75 -22.70 6.42
CA ILE A 434 -5.07 -22.07 6.36
C ILE A 434 -5.46 -21.80 4.91
N SER A 435 -6.60 -22.34 4.50
CA SER A 435 -7.14 -22.14 3.16
C SER A 435 -8.12 -20.97 3.15
N LEU A 436 -7.91 -20.03 2.23
CA LEU A 436 -8.81 -18.91 1.92
C LEU A 436 -9.47 -19.13 0.58
N ALA A 437 -10.79 -19.11 0.55
CA ALA A 437 -11.53 -19.08 -0.71
C ALA A 437 -11.21 -17.80 -1.52
N PRO A 438 -11.51 -17.78 -2.83
CA PRO A 438 -11.44 -16.56 -3.61
C PRO A 438 -12.22 -15.40 -2.98
N GLY A 439 -11.62 -14.22 -2.89
CA GLY A 439 -12.23 -13.05 -2.27
C GLY A 439 -12.23 -13.02 -0.74
N ALA A 440 -11.98 -14.15 -0.08
CA ALA A 440 -12.02 -14.26 1.39
C ALA A 440 -10.77 -13.68 2.07
N SER A 441 -10.92 -13.33 3.35
CA SER A 441 -9.83 -12.84 4.19
C SER A 441 -9.83 -13.46 5.59
N ALA A 442 -8.68 -13.44 6.25
CA ALA A 442 -8.49 -13.89 7.62
C ALA A 442 -7.70 -12.90 8.45
N SER A 443 -7.98 -12.86 9.75
CA SER A 443 -7.20 -12.13 10.76
C SER A 443 -6.28 -13.07 11.50
N VAL A 444 -5.03 -12.67 11.70
CA VAL A 444 -4.03 -13.38 12.49
C VAL A 444 -3.56 -12.45 13.58
N ALA A 445 -3.88 -12.75 14.83
CA ALA A 445 -3.33 -12.04 15.97
C ALA A 445 -1.87 -12.47 16.21
N LEU A 446 -0.97 -11.49 16.33
CA LEU A 446 0.43 -11.75 16.64
C LEU A 446 0.65 -11.69 18.16
N SER A 447 1.35 -12.68 18.70
CA SER A 447 1.62 -12.73 20.15
C SER A 447 2.69 -11.71 20.54
N ALA A 448 2.43 -10.94 21.61
CA ALA A 448 3.41 -10.05 22.22
C ALA A 448 4.66 -10.78 22.79
N GLN A 449 4.58 -12.09 23.01
CA GLN A 449 5.71 -12.90 23.48
C GLN A 449 6.87 -13.00 22.47
N VAL A 450 6.63 -12.64 21.22
CA VAL A 450 7.62 -12.66 20.11
C VAL A 450 7.85 -11.25 19.55
N ALA A 451 7.74 -10.25 20.40
CA ALA A 451 7.74 -8.83 20.06
C ALA A 451 8.91 -8.36 19.14
N SER A 452 10.10 -8.86 19.35
CA SER A 452 11.29 -8.48 18.55
C SER A 452 11.58 -9.44 17.41
N THR A 453 10.59 -10.21 16.97
CA THR A 453 10.77 -11.26 15.97
C THR A 453 10.06 -10.88 14.68
N SER A 454 10.73 -11.04 13.55
CA SER A 454 10.08 -10.85 12.26
C SER A 454 9.06 -11.95 11.97
N VAL A 455 8.07 -11.61 11.16
CA VAL A 455 6.98 -12.51 10.79
C VAL A 455 6.96 -12.71 9.29
N ALA A 456 6.88 -13.96 8.85
CA ALA A 456 6.70 -14.34 7.46
C ALA A 456 5.29 -14.88 7.22
N VAL A 457 4.66 -14.44 6.15
CA VAL A 457 3.45 -15.05 5.58
C VAL A 457 3.83 -15.67 4.25
N VAL A 458 3.65 -16.98 4.12
CA VAL A 458 3.96 -17.71 2.89
C VAL A 458 2.70 -18.41 2.40
N ALA A 459 2.33 -18.14 1.15
CA ALA A 459 1.14 -18.70 0.50
C ALA A 459 1.51 -19.43 -0.81
N ASP A 460 0.70 -20.42 -1.19
CA ASP A 460 0.82 -21.15 -2.46
C ASP A 460 0.29 -20.33 -3.65
N GLU A 461 -0.66 -19.42 -3.42
CA GLU A 461 -1.16 -18.45 -4.39
C GLU A 461 -0.93 -17.01 -3.89
N PRO A 462 -0.83 -16.00 -4.80
CA PRO A 462 -0.60 -14.63 -4.39
C PRO A 462 -1.72 -14.06 -3.51
N VAL A 463 -1.38 -13.58 -2.33
CA VAL A 463 -2.27 -12.94 -1.35
C VAL A 463 -1.81 -11.51 -1.07
N VAL A 464 -2.66 -10.72 -0.42
CA VAL A 464 -2.31 -9.39 0.10
C VAL A 464 -2.26 -9.47 1.62
N VAL A 465 -1.20 -8.93 2.22
CA VAL A 465 -1.05 -8.91 3.66
C VAL A 465 -0.82 -7.49 4.14
N GLN A 466 -1.61 -7.07 5.12
CA GLN A 466 -1.51 -5.77 5.78
C GLN A 466 -1.49 -5.96 7.29
N ARG A 467 -0.80 -5.06 7.97
CA ARG A 467 -0.64 -5.06 9.41
C ARG A 467 -1.47 -3.93 10.02
N SER A 468 -2.15 -4.25 11.12
CA SER A 468 -2.86 -3.30 11.95
C SER A 468 -2.29 -3.37 13.36
N ILE A 469 -1.96 -2.21 13.93
CA ILE A 469 -1.44 -2.07 15.28
C ILE A 469 -2.49 -1.33 16.09
N SER A 470 -2.85 -1.88 17.25
CA SER A 470 -3.77 -1.25 18.19
C SER A 470 -3.18 -1.27 19.60
N ARG A 471 -3.71 -0.43 20.49
CA ARG A 471 -3.25 -0.33 21.88
C ARG A 471 -4.39 -0.24 22.87
N GLY A 472 -4.12 -0.76 24.07
CA GLY A 472 -5.01 -0.71 25.21
C GLY A 472 -6.25 -1.58 25.04
N ALA A 473 -7.00 -1.74 26.12
CA ALA A 473 -8.16 -2.64 26.18
C ALA A 473 -9.29 -2.25 25.19
N LYS A 474 -9.29 -1.03 24.67
CA LYS A 474 -10.27 -0.54 23.71
C LYS A 474 -9.79 -0.63 22.26
N GLN A 475 -8.62 -1.22 22.04
CA GLN A 475 -8.02 -1.44 20.73
C GLN A 475 -8.01 -0.17 19.84
N LEU A 476 -7.61 0.97 20.40
CA LEU A 476 -7.42 2.18 19.62
C LEU A 476 -6.41 1.92 18.51
N ILE A 477 -6.72 2.34 17.29
CA ILE A 477 -5.82 2.20 16.15
C ILE A 477 -4.55 3.01 16.44
N ASP A 478 -3.41 2.35 16.49
CA ASP A 478 -2.12 2.97 16.79
C ASP A 478 -1.28 3.16 15.54
N GLY A 479 -1.39 2.22 14.60
CA GLY A 479 -0.72 2.27 13.32
C GLY A 479 -1.28 1.25 12.33
N ALA A 480 -0.94 1.45 11.07
CA ALA A 480 -1.17 0.49 10.00
C ALA A 480 0.02 0.55 9.03
N ALA A 481 0.46 -0.60 8.53
CA ALA A 481 1.58 -0.66 7.60
C ALA A 481 1.37 -1.77 6.56
N PRO A 482 1.83 -1.56 5.32
CA PRO A 482 2.02 -2.67 4.39
C PRO A 482 3.19 -3.54 4.89
N LEU A 483 3.10 -4.85 4.71
CA LEU A 483 4.26 -5.72 4.81
C LEU A 483 5.14 -5.56 3.56
N VAL A 484 6.37 -6.04 3.64
CA VAL A 484 7.30 -6.05 2.51
C VAL A 484 7.06 -7.31 1.67
N PRO A 485 6.59 -7.21 0.42
CA PRO A 485 6.43 -8.37 -0.45
C PRO A 485 7.78 -8.90 -0.91
N VAL A 486 7.89 -10.22 -0.97
CA VAL A 486 9.05 -10.91 -1.53
C VAL A 486 8.74 -11.29 -2.97
N VAL A 487 9.48 -10.73 -3.90
CA VAL A 487 9.36 -11.05 -5.32
C VAL A 487 10.43 -12.07 -5.71
N VAL A 488 9.99 -13.23 -6.17
CA VAL A 488 10.88 -14.21 -6.78
C VAL A 488 11.09 -13.79 -8.24
N GLY A 489 12.18 -13.07 -8.51
CA GLY A 489 12.53 -12.67 -9.86
C GLY A 489 12.85 -13.91 -10.70
N THR A 490 12.11 -14.15 -11.78
CA THR A 490 12.62 -14.99 -12.87
C THR A 490 13.68 -14.15 -13.60
N CYS A 491 14.96 -14.46 -13.36
CA CYS A 491 16.04 -13.86 -14.14
C CYS A 491 15.88 -14.30 -15.62
N SER A 492 15.40 -13.41 -16.46
CA SER A 492 15.22 -13.69 -17.89
C SER A 492 16.52 -13.52 -18.72
N SER A 493 17.63 -13.07 -18.10
CA SER A 493 18.97 -13.06 -18.71
C SER A 493 20.05 -12.92 -17.64
N GLU A 494 21.19 -13.57 -17.85
CA GLU A 494 22.36 -13.59 -16.95
C GLU A 494 23.03 -12.21 -16.69
N GLN A 495 22.53 -11.13 -17.27
CA GLN A 495 23.16 -9.80 -17.20
C GLN A 495 22.58 -8.83 -16.16
N ASN A 496 21.49 -9.19 -15.46
CA ASN A 496 20.80 -8.28 -14.52
C ASN A 496 20.37 -8.93 -13.19
N CYS A 497 21.10 -9.92 -12.72
CA CYS A 497 20.92 -10.47 -11.36
C CYS A 497 22.08 -10.11 -10.45
#